data_1a12a811a25e1133a7f7d6b1f82ff1eb
#
_entry.id   1a12a811a25e1133a7f7d6b1f82ff1eb
#
_cell.length_a   1.000
_cell.length_b   1.000
_cell.length_c   1.000
_cell.angle_alpha   90.00
_cell.angle_beta   90.00
_cell.angle_gamma   90.00
#
_symmetry.space_group_name_H-M   'P 1'
#
loop_
_entity.id
_entity.type
_entity.pdbx_description
1 polymer ?
#
loop_
_entity_poly.entity_id
_entity_poly.type
_entity_poly.pdbx_seq_one_letter_code
_entity_poly.pdbx_strand_id
1 'polypeptide(L)'
;FFPFIASWGTYFVGLTQHCGLRDNVPDFRKSARSITLNPLAEFLYWRMNWHIEHHMYAGVPCYNLKKLHEAIAHDMPQPKNVFGAWREMRETWRRQQEDPSYEYDTPVPPPTDRKSVEEDDKLAASIGDLAPKSLV
;
A
#
# COMPACT_ATOMS: atom_id res chain seq x y z
N PHE A 1 -1.12 -11.33 27.67
CA PHE A 1 -1.60 -12.04 26.46
C PHE A 1 -2.10 -11.07 25.36
N PHE A 2 -2.81 -10.00 25.72
CA PHE A 2 -3.42 -9.07 24.76
C PHE A 2 -2.43 -8.39 23.78
N PRO A 3 -1.23 -7.91 24.19
CA PRO A 3 -0.26 -7.32 23.27
C PRO A 3 0.24 -8.31 22.20
N PHE A 4 0.37 -9.57 22.55
CA PHE A 4 0.83 -10.61 21.62
C PHE A 4 -0.22 -10.91 20.54
N ILE A 5 -1.50 -11.03 20.91
CA ILE A 5 -2.57 -11.34 19.96
C ILE A 5 -2.79 -10.17 18.99
N ALA A 6 -2.77 -8.93 19.48
CA ALA A 6 -2.92 -7.75 18.63
C ALA A 6 -1.76 -7.60 17.64
N SER A 7 -0.52 -7.91 18.07
CA SER A 7 0.66 -7.86 17.20
C SER A 7 0.60 -8.88 16.06
N TRP A 8 0.08 -10.09 16.30
CA TRP A 8 -0.02 -11.13 15.27
C TRP A 8 -0.86 -10.70 14.06
N GLY A 9 -2.02 -10.06 14.31
CA GLY A 9 -2.86 -9.54 13.23
C GLY A 9 -2.13 -8.50 12.40
N THR A 10 -1.43 -7.58 13.05
CA THR A 10 -0.63 -6.55 12.41
C THR A 10 0.52 -7.15 11.60
N TYR A 11 1.23 -8.13 12.15
CA TYR A 11 2.29 -8.83 11.42
C TYR A 11 1.74 -9.59 10.21
N PHE A 12 0.62 -10.31 10.37
CA PHE A 12 0.03 -11.09 9.30
C PHE A 12 -0.34 -10.24 8.08
N VAL A 13 -0.83 -9.03 8.32
CA VAL A 13 -1.16 -8.06 7.27
C VAL A 13 0.11 -7.31 6.81
N GLY A 14 0.89 -6.80 7.75
CA GLY A 14 2.06 -5.95 7.49
C GLY A 14 3.16 -6.64 6.67
N LEU A 15 3.43 -7.92 6.93
CA LEU A 15 4.40 -8.68 6.14
C LEU A 15 4.06 -8.69 4.65
N THR A 16 2.78 -8.73 4.29
CA THR A 16 2.38 -8.76 2.89
C THR A 16 2.65 -7.43 2.16
N GLN A 17 2.86 -6.35 2.89
CA GLN A 17 2.98 -5.02 2.31
C GLN A 17 4.35 -4.75 1.68
N HIS A 18 5.40 -5.43 2.13
CA HIS A 18 6.76 -5.26 1.60
C HIS A 18 7.43 -6.57 1.17
N CYS A 19 7.16 -7.68 1.88
CA CYS A 19 7.87 -8.92 1.62
C CYS A 19 7.64 -9.46 0.20
N GLY A 20 8.72 -9.91 -0.44
CA GLY A 20 8.72 -10.50 -1.77
C GLY A 20 8.56 -9.48 -2.90
N LEU A 21 8.71 -8.19 -2.63
CA LEU A 21 8.74 -7.11 -3.61
C LEU A 21 10.17 -6.63 -3.81
N ARG A 22 10.38 -5.75 -4.79
CA ARG A 22 11.67 -5.13 -5.06
C ARG A 22 12.11 -4.21 -3.93
N ASP A 23 13.39 -4.30 -3.57
CA ASP A 23 14.00 -3.41 -2.60
C ASP A 23 14.68 -2.21 -3.30
N ASN A 24 14.77 -1.09 -2.59
CA ASN A 24 15.53 0.10 -3.02
C ASN A 24 15.19 0.66 -4.41
N VAL A 25 13.93 0.53 -4.83
CA VAL A 25 13.45 1.17 -6.06
C VAL A 25 12.73 2.47 -5.74
N PRO A 26 12.88 3.53 -6.57
CA PRO A 26 12.29 4.84 -6.33
C PRO A 26 10.76 4.85 -6.48
N ASP A 27 10.20 3.86 -7.17
CA ASP A 27 8.76 3.74 -7.39
C ASP A 27 8.12 2.88 -6.31
N PHE A 28 7.40 3.49 -5.37
CA PHE A 28 6.72 2.79 -4.28
C PHE A 28 5.68 1.77 -4.73
N ARG A 29 5.14 1.90 -5.96
CA ARG A 29 4.21 0.93 -6.57
C ARG A 29 4.85 -0.43 -6.82
N LYS A 30 6.21 -0.49 -6.84
CA LYS A 30 7.00 -1.70 -7.03
C LYS A 30 7.59 -2.27 -5.74
N SER A 31 7.75 -1.43 -4.70
CA SER A 31 8.36 -1.78 -3.41
C SER A 31 7.36 -1.93 -2.26
N ALA A 32 6.12 -1.55 -2.48
CA ALA A 32 5.05 -1.70 -1.50
C ALA A 32 3.79 -2.31 -2.14
N ARG A 33 2.89 -2.82 -1.30
CA ARG A 33 1.63 -3.42 -1.73
C ARG A 33 0.48 -2.90 -0.90
N SER A 34 -0.54 -2.36 -1.56
CA SER A 34 -1.83 -2.08 -0.96
C SER A 34 -2.72 -3.31 -1.03
N ILE A 35 -3.46 -3.58 0.04
CA ILE A 35 -4.32 -4.76 0.16
C ILE A 35 -5.74 -4.38 0.54
N THR A 36 -6.70 -5.17 0.08
CA THR A 36 -8.10 -4.98 0.45
C THR A 36 -8.43 -5.75 1.73
N LEU A 37 -9.09 -5.07 2.65
CA LEU A 37 -9.61 -5.62 3.90
C LEU A 37 -11.12 -5.36 3.99
N ASN A 38 -11.81 -6.07 4.87
CA ASN A 38 -13.18 -5.69 5.21
C ASN A 38 -13.19 -4.41 6.06
N PRO A 39 -14.31 -3.65 6.10
CA PRO A 39 -14.35 -2.34 6.75
C PRO A 39 -13.94 -2.34 8.24
N LEU A 40 -14.26 -3.42 8.97
CA LEU A 40 -13.85 -3.55 10.37
C LEU A 40 -12.34 -3.74 10.50
N ALA A 41 -11.75 -4.60 9.67
CA ALA A 41 -10.31 -4.82 9.66
C ALA A 41 -9.55 -3.57 9.17
N GLU A 42 -10.06 -2.84 8.16
CA GLU A 42 -9.51 -1.54 7.75
C GLU A 42 -9.47 -0.55 8.91
N PHE A 43 -10.55 -0.45 9.67
CA PHE A 43 -10.64 0.43 10.83
C PHE A 43 -9.64 0.04 11.92
N LEU A 44 -9.59 -1.25 12.29
CA LEU A 44 -8.66 -1.77 13.30
C LEU A 44 -7.19 -1.67 12.88
N TYR A 45 -6.94 -1.69 11.58
CA TYR A 45 -5.60 -1.54 11.00
C TYR A 45 -5.27 -0.07 10.64
N TRP A 46 -6.04 0.89 11.12
CA TRP A 46 -5.86 2.33 10.86
C TRP A 46 -5.81 2.67 9.36
N ARG A 47 -6.48 1.89 8.52
CA ARG A 47 -6.44 1.99 7.04
C ARG A 47 -5.04 1.94 6.43
N MET A 48 -4.05 1.48 7.17
CA MET A 48 -2.68 1.29 6.71
C MET A 48 -2.54 0.15 5.68
N ASN A 49 -3.64 -0.52 5.36
CA ASN A 49 -3.75 -1.44 4.23
C ASN A 49 -3.61 -0.75 2.86
N TRP A 50 -3.86 0.56 2.78
CA TRP A 50 -3.58 1.44 1.64
C TRP A 50 -2.13 1.94 1.72
N HIS A 51 -1.18 1.03 1.58
CA HIS A 51 0.20 1.24 2.00
C HIS A 51 1.07 1.93 0.96
N ILE A 52 0.80 1.70 -0.33
CA ILE A 52 1.46 2.43 -1.43
C ILE A 52 1.13 3.92 -1.30
N GLU A 53 -0.14 4.23 -1.13
CA GLU A 53 -0.66 5.60 -0.98
C GLU A 53 -0.03 6.29 0.22
N HIS A 54 0.14 5.55 1.33
CA HIS A 54 0.82 6.07 2.51
C HIS A 54 2.30 6.42 2.22
N HIS A 55 3.01 5.59 1.47
CA HIS A 55 4.40 5.88 1.12
C HIS A 55 4.53 7.04 0.13
N MET A 56 3.63 7.13 -0.85
CA MET A 56 3.66 8.20 -1.85
C MET A 56 3.25 9.55 -1.26
N TYR A 57 2.29 9.56 -0.34
CA TYR A 57 1.67 10.76 0.22
C TYR A 57 1.61 10.68 1.75
N ALA A 58 2.77 10.60 2.39
CA ALA A 58 2.91 10.41 3.84
C ALA A 58 2.24 11.51 4.70
N GLY A 59 1.99 12.69 4.12
CA GLY A 59 1.26 13.78 4.78
C GLY A 59 -0.26 13.58 4.85
N VAL A 60 -0.83 12.60 4.10
CA VAL A 60 -2.27 12.34 4.13
C VAL A 60 -2.62 11.50 5.35
N PRO A 61 -3.57 11.95 6.20
CA PRO A 61 -4.00 11.21 7.37
C PRO A 61 -4.57 9.82 7.00
N CYS A 62 -4.31 8.82 7.83
CA CYS A 62 -4.69 7.43 7.57
C CYS A 62 -6.18 7.22 7.26
N TYR A 63 -7.07 8.01 7.87
CA TYR A 63 -8.52 7.93 7.61
C TYR A 63 -8.93 8.44 6.22
N ASN A 64 -8.04 9.16 5.51
CA ASN A 64 -8.24 9.65 4.15
C ASN A 64 -7.55 8.78 3.08
N LEU A 65 -6.70 7.81 3.45
CA LEU A 65 -5.94 6.98 2.50
C LEU A 65 -6.84 6.24 1.50
N LYS A 66 -8.02 5.79 1.92
CA LYS A 66 -8.97 5.15 1.02
C LYS A 66 -9.51 6.11 -0.05
N LYS A 67 -9.82 7.35 0.35
CA LYS A 67 -10.27 8.39 -0.62
C LYS A 67 -9.15 8.73 -1.59
N LEU A 68 -7.92 8.81 -1.09
CA LEU A 68 -6.75 9.02 -1.94
C LEU A 68 -6.60 7.88 -2.94
N HIS A 69 -6.67 6.61 -2.48
CA HIS A 69 -6.62 5.44 -3.38
C HIS A 69 -7.68 5.52 -4.48
N GLU A 70 -8.93 5.81 -4.13
CA GLU A 70 -10.03 5.93 -5.09
C GLU A 70 -9.77 7.04 -6.12
N ALA A 71 -9.14 8.12 -5.71
CA ALA A 71 -8.83 9.27 -6.56
C ALA A 71 -7.70 8.99 -7.56
N ILE A 72 -6.65 8.27 -7.13
CA ILE A 72 -5.47 7.97 -7.96
C ILE A 72 -5.44 6.52 -8.47
N ALA A 73 -6.57 5.80 -8.39
CA ALA A 73 -6.67 4.36 -8.74
C ALA A 73 -6.21 4.05 -10.18
N HIS A 74 -6.30 5.03 -11.07
CA HIS A 74 -5.86 4.92 -12.47
C HIS A 74 -4.35 4.71 -12.60
N ASP A 75 -3.55 5.17 -11.63
CA ASP A 75 -2.09 5.07 -11.62
C ASP A 75 -1.59 3.98 -10.65
N MET A 76 -2.49 3.32 -9.92
CA MET A 76 -2.14 2.34 -8.90
C MET A 76 -2.22 0.90 -9.42
N PRO A 77 -1.30 0.01 -8.97
CA PRO A 77 -1.47 -1.41 -9.19
C PRO A 77 -2.74 -1.91 -8.48
N GLN A 78 -3.37 -2.92 -9.05
CA GLN A 78 -4.59 -3.48 -8.48
C GLN A 78 -4.33 -4.07 -7.09
N PRO A 79 -5.04 -3.60 -6.04
CA PRO A 79 -4.85 -4.11 -4.69
C PRO A 79 -5.31 -5.57 -4.59
N LYS A 80 -4.58 -6.37 -3.82
CA LYS A 80 -4.88 -7.78 -3.60
C LYS A 80 -5.54 -7.98 -2.24
N ASN A 81 -6.33 -9.04 -2.10
CA ASN A 81 -6.73 -9.46 -0.77
C ASN A 81 -5.54 -10.11 -0.03
N VAL A 82 -5.64 -10.23 1.29
CA VAL A 82 -4.57 -10.78 2.14
C VAL A 82 -4.07 -12.14 1.65
N PHE A 83 -4.96 -13.05 1.29
CA PHE A 83 -4.59 -14.40 0.83
C PHE A 83 -3.90 -14.37 -0.54
N GLY A 84 -4.32 -13.48 -1.44
CA GLY A 84 -3.66 -13.25 -2.72
C GLY A 84 -2.24 -12.71 -2.54
N ALA A 85 -2.05 -11.76 -1.62
CA ALA A 85 -0.74 -11.22 -1.28
C ALA A 85 0.19 -12.28 -0.67
N TRP A 86 -0.31 -13.10 0.26
CA TRP A 86 0.44 -14.24 0.83
C TRP A 86 0.82 -15.28 -0.22
N ARG A 87 -0.07 -15.60 -1.15
CA ARG A 87 0.21 -16.54 -2.25
C ARG A 87 1.33 -16.01 -3.15
N GLU A 88 1.27 -14.74 -3.55
CA GLU A 88 2.31 -14.11 -4.36
C GLU A 88 3.66 -14.09 -3.65
N MET A 89 3.68 -13.67 -2.39
CA MET A 89 4.89 -13.66 -1.56
C MET A 89 5.54 -15.05 -1.47
N ARG A 90 4.73 -16.10 -1.23
CA ARG A 90 5.22 -17.49 -1.17
C ARG A 90 5.75 -17.98 -2.52
N GLU A 91 5.11 -17.59 -3.62
CA GLU A 91 5.57 -17.93 -4.97
C GLU A 91 6.90 -17.22 -5.27
N THR A 92 7.04 -15.95 -4.88
CA THR A 92 8.32 -15.23 -5.01
C THR A 92 9.43 -15.93 -4.23
N TRP A 93 9.19 -16.31 -2.98
CA TRP A 93 10.18 -17.04 -2.18
C TRP A 93 10.55 -18.40 -2.79
N ARG A 94 9.59 -19.12 -3.36
CA ARG A 94 9.86 -20.39 -4.05
C ARG A 94 10.78 -20.17 -5.26
N ARG A 95 10.51 -19.14 -6.06
CA ARG A 95 11.37 -18.80 -7.21
C ARG A 95 12.75 -18.36 -6.80
N GLN A 96 12.88 -17.62 -5.70
CA GLN A 96 14.18 -17.20 -5.16
C GLN A 96 15.03 -18.36 -4.64
N GLN A 97 14.45 -19.52 -4.33
CA GLN A 97 15.21 -20.72 -4.01
C GLN A 97 15.84 -21.36 -5.26
N GLU A 98 15.21 -21.19 -6.41
CA GLU A 98 15.71 -21.65 -7.71
C GLU A 98 16.67 -20.63 -8.35
N ASP A 99 16.32 -19.33 -8.22
CA ASP A 99 17.10 -18.19 -8.72
C ASP A 99 17.11 -17.08 -7.64
N PRO A 100 18.20 -16.97 -6.86
CA PRO A 100 18.34 -15.95 -5.82
C PRO A 100 18.26 -14.50 -6.32
N SER A 101 18.45 -14.27 -7.62
CA SER A 101 18.34 -12.93 -8.23
C SER A 101 16.91 -12.57 -8.64
N TYR A 102 15.96 -13.50 -8.51
CA TYR A 102 14.59 -13.26 -8.90
C TYR A 102 13.93 -12.16 -8.05
N GLU A 103 13.38 -11.15 -8.71
CA GLU A 103 12.56 -10.10 -8.12
C GLU A 103 11.17 -10.10 -8.75
N TYR A 104 10.14 -9.99 -7.92
CA TYR A 104 8.79 -9.83 -8.42
C TYR A 104 8.60 -8.41 -8.97
N ASP A 105 8.26 -8.30 -10.25
CA ASP A 105 7.93 -7.02 -10.88
C ASP A 105 6.42 -6.79 -10.82
N THR A 106 6.00 -5.88 -9.93
CA THR A 106 4.58 -5.53 -9.79
C THR A 106 4.07 -4.92 -11.09
N PRO A 107 2.99 -5.47 -11.69
CA PRO A 107 2.36 -4.83 -12.85
C PRO A 107 1.81 -3.46 -12.44
N VAL A 108 2.39 -2.42 -12.99
CA VAL A 108 1.93 -1.03 -12.80
C VAL A 108 1.30 -0.53 -14.09
N PRO A 109 0.30 0.36 -14.03
CA PRO A 109 -0.21 1.06 -15.21
C PRO A 109 0.92 1.79 -15.95
N PRO A 110 0.78 2.06 -17.25
CA PRO A 110 1.75 2.85 -18.00
C PRO A 110 1.91 4.23 -17.34
N PRO A 111 3.10 4.85 -17.47
CA PRO A 111 3.35 6.16 -16.90
C PRO A 111 2.30 7.17 -17.34
N THR A 112 1.70 7.81 -16.39
CA THR A 112 0.75 8.90 -16.58
C THR A 112 1.51 10.16 -17.01
N ASP A 113 0.89 11.03 -17.78
CA ASP A 113 1.55 12.25 -18.22
C ASP A 113 1.80 13.22 -17.04
N ARG A 114 2.71 14.19 -17.24
CA ARG A 114 3.12 15.11 -16.17
C ARG A 114 1.96 15.97 -15.62
N LYS A 115 0.93 16.20 -16.42
CA LYS A 115 -0.22 17.03 -15.99
C LYS A 115 -1.09 16.28 -14.98
N SER A 116 -1.32 14.99 -15.20
CA SER A 116 -2.10 14.17 -14.27
C SER A 116 -1.36 13.95 -12.95
N VAL A 117 -0.03 13.84 -12.95
CA VAL A 117 0.75 13.80 -11.70
C VAL A 117 0.58 15.09 -10.89
N GLU A 118 0.62 16.27 -11.54
CA GLU A 118 0.38 17.54 -10.86
C GLU A 118 -1.07 17.67 -10.35
N GLU A 119 -2.03 17.08 -11.03
CA GLU A 119 -3.43 17.04 -10.59
C GLU A 119 -3.60 16.11 -9.38
N ASP A 120 -2.96 14.95 -9.38
CA ASP A 120 -2.95 14.01 -8.26
C ASP A 120 -2.29 14.62 -7.02
N ASP A 121 -1.17 15.34 -7.17
CA ASP A 121 -0.51 16.04 -6.08
C ASP A 121 -1.40 17.13 -5.46
N LYS A 122 -2.10 17.91 -6.28
CA LYS A 122 -3.06 18.92 -5.80
C LYS A 122 -4.25 18.28 -5.09
N LEU A 123 -4.73 17.16 -5.61
CA LEU A 123 -5.82 16.39 -5.02
C LEU A 123 -5.40 15.77 -3.68
N ALA A 124 -4.21 15.18 -3.60
CA ALA A 124 -3.66 14.64 -2.37
C ALA A 124 -3.50 15.72 -1.29
N ALA A 125 -3.01 16.91 -1.67
CA ALA A 125 -2.92 18.07 -0.78
C ALA A 125 -4.31 18.48 -0.25
N SER A 126 -5.32 18.56 -1.11
CA SER A 126 -6.69 18.90 -0.72
C SER A 126 -7.31 17.87 0.23
N ILE A 127 -7.03 16.58 0.02
CA ILE A 127 -7.47 15.49 0.89
C ILE A 127 -6.74 15.54 2.24
N GLY A 128 -5.47 15.93 2.25
CA GLY A 128 -4.68 16.16 3.47
C GLY A 128 -5.24 17.31 4.31
N ASP A 129 -5.60 18.42 3.68
CA ASP A 129 -6.15 19.61 4.34
C ASP A 129 -7.55 19.41 4.93
N LEU A 130 -8.26 18.36 4.54
CA LEU A 130 -9.54 17.95 5.17
C LEU A 130 -9.35 17.31 6.55
N ALA A 131 -8.11 17.19 7.05
CA ALA A 131 -7.87 16.83 8.44
C ALA A 131 -8.50 17.90 9.36
N PRO A 132 -9.23 17.50 10.43
CA PRO A 132 -9.80 18.46 11.34
C PRO A 132 -8.67 19.29 11.98
N LYS A 133 -8.68 20.61 11.71
CA LYS A 133 -7.72 21.59 12.25
C LYS A 133 -7.77 21.72 13.79
N SER A 134 -8.54 20.87 14.46
CA SER A 134 -8.82 20.91 15.90
C SER A 134 -7.95 19.98 16.76
N LEU A 135 -6.87 19.41 16.19
CA LEU A 135 -5.95 18.51 16.92
C LEU A 135 -4.51 19.04 16.96
N VAL A 136 -4.34 20.36 16.90
CA VAL A 136 -3.06 21.03 17.23
C VAL A 136 -3.21 21.76 18.53
#